data_38bf75ff366a5e673177408d6d47d983
#
_entry.id   38bf75ff366a5e673177408d6d47d983
#
_cell.length_a   1.000
_cell.length_b   1.000
_cell.length_c   1.000
_cell.angle_alpha   90.00
_cell.angle_beta   90.00
_cell.angle_gamma   90.00
#
_symmetry.space_group_name_H-M   'P 1'
#
loop_
_entity.id
_entity.type
_entity.pdbx_description
1 polymer ?
#
loop_
_entity_poly.entity_id
_entity_poly.type
_entity_poly.pdbx_seq_one_letter_code
_entity_poly.pdbx_strand_id
1 'polypeptide(L)'
;MIRHIVLFKIKDEYKSELPQLVENFYGMKGKIEGMVDLEAGQDFMQSERSYDLALLTVFDSRAAFEAYQTHPVHMPVKKRMHEVRSASVACDYVIPE
;
A
#
# COMPACT_ATOMS: atom_id res chain seq x y z
N MET A 1 -11.71 -13.48 -3.89
CA MET A 1 -10.74 -12.36 -4.01
C MET A 1 -10.20 -11.96 -2.64
N ILE A 2 -9.02 -11.42 -2.62
CA ILE A 2 -8.32 -11.02 -1.40
C ILE A 2 -8.22 -9.51 -1.35
N ARG A 3 -8.62 -8.90 -0.22
CA ARG A 3 -8.39 -7.48 0.05
C ARG A 3 -7.17 -7.34 0.96
N HIS A 4 -6.23 -6.51 0.55
CA HIS A 4 -5.04 -6.17 1.34
C HIS A 4 -5.11 -4.68 1.67
N ILE A 5 -5.11 -4.35 2.95
CA ILE A 5 -5.17 -2.97 3.41
C ILE A 5 -3.93 -2.70 4.26
N VAL A 6 -3.22 -1.62 3.94
CA VAL A 6 -2.09 -1.16 4.75
C VAL A 6 -2.26 0.32 5.02
N LEU A 7 -2.05 0.71 6.28
CA LEU A 7 -2.00 2.11 6.68
C LEU A 7 -0.57 2.40 7.14
N PHE A 8 -0.04 3.54 6.73
CA PHE A 8 1.33 3.93 7.05
C PHE A 8 1.37 5.26 7.80
N LYS A 9 2.20 5.32 8.83
CA LYS A 9 2.67 6.58 9.40
C LYS A 9 4.03 6.89 8.82
N ILE A 10 4.20 8.12 8.36
CA ILE A 10 5.43 8.55 7.71
C ILE A 10 6.23 9.40 8.70
N LYS A 11 7.55 9.19 8.74
CA LYS A 11 8.44 10.01 9.56
C LYS A 11 8.29 11.47 9.18
N ASP A 12 8.34 12.37 10.16
CA ASP A 12 8.11 13.80 9.94
C ASP A 12 9.00 14.38 8.83
N GLU A 13 10.27 13.97 8.79
CA GLU A 13 11.22 14.45 7.79
C GLU A 13 10.88 14.03 6.37
N TYR A 14 10.00 13.05 6.18
CA TYR A 14 9.61 12.54 4.85
C TYR A 14 8.17 12.88 4.48
N LYS A 15 7.44 13.64 5.29
CA LYS A 15 6.02 13.93 4.99
C LYS A 15 5.83 14.73 3.71
N SER A 16 6.83 15.48 3.28
CA SER A 16 6.77 16.18 2.00
C SER A 16 6.74 15.22 0.80
N GLU A 17 7.12 13.95 0.99
CA GLU A 17 7.09 12.94 -0.07
C GLU A 17 5.72 12.26 -0.24
N LEU A 18 4.74 12.54 0.63
CA LEU A 18 3.44 11.85 0.57
C LEU A 18 2.82 11.81 -0.83
N PRO A 19 2.77 12.92 -1.60
CA PRO A 19 2.25 12.85 -2.96
C PRO A 19 3.02 11.88 -3.85
N GLN A 20 4.35 11.86 -3.74
CA GLN A 20 5.19 10.95 -4.54
C GLN A 20 4.98 9.49 -4.12
N LEU A 21 4.77 9.22 -2.82
CA LEU A 21 4.52 7.87 -2.34
C LEU A 21 3.20 7.34 -2.90
N VAL A 22 2.17 8.17 -2.95
CA VAL A 22 0.89 7.80 -3.57
C VAL A 22 1.10 7.47 -5.05
N GLU A 23 1.86 8.29 -5.77
CA GLU A 23 2.17 8.06 -7.18
C GLU A 23 2.94 6.74 -7.38
N ASN A 24 3.88 6.44 -6.48
CA ASN A 24 4.63 5.19 -6.54
C ASN A 24 3.71 3.98 -6.44
N PHE A 25 2.70 4.05 -5.57
CA PHE A 25 1.69 2.97 -5.47
C PHE A 25 0.90 2.83 -6.77
N TYR A 26 0.38 3.94 -7.30
CA TYR A 26 -0.38 3.90 -8.55
C TYR A 26 0.48 3.41 -9.73
N GLY A 27 1.79 3.62 -9.67
CA GLY A 27 2.71 3.10 -10.68
C GLY A 27 2.76 1.57 -10.76
N MET A 28 2.28 0.87 -9.74
CA MET A 28 2.20 -0.60 -9.77
C MET A 28 0.94 -1.11 -10.48
N LYS A 29 -0.08 -0.26 -10.65
CA LYS A 29 -1.37 -0.67 -11.18
C LYS A 29 -1.22 -1.19 -12.61
N GLY A 30 -1.78 -2.37 -12.86
CA GLY A 30 -1.73 -3.01 -14.18
C GLY A 30 -0.42 -3.71 -14.50
N LYS A 31 0.54 -3.74 -13.58
CA LYS A 31 1.86 -4.33 -13.82
C LYS A 31 2.14 -5.59 -12.99
N ILE A 32 1.18 -6.02 -12.18
CA ILE A 32 1.34 -7.15 -11.27
C ILE A 32 0.22 -8.15 -11.55
N GLU A 33 0.61 -9.36 -11.92
CA GLU A 33 -0.32 -10.43 -12.25
C GLU A 33 -1.20 -10.76 -11.05
N GLY A 34 -2.51 -10.85 -11.26
CA GLY A 34 -3.47 -11.17 -10.22
C GLY A 34 -3.88 -10.01 -9.35
N MET A 35 -3.24 -8.85 -9.45
CA MET A 35 -3.72 -7.63 -8.80
C MET A 35 -4.83 -7.04 -9.69
N VAL A 36 -6.07 -7.06 -9.19
CA VAL A 36 -7.23 -6.63 -9.97
C VAL A 36 -7.65 -5.20 -9.66
N ASP A 37 -7.22 -4.63 -8.54
CA ASP A 37 -7.48 -3.24 -8.21
C ASP A 37 -6.43 -2.70 -7.25
N LEU A 38 -6.24 -1.39 -7.31
CA LEU A 38 -5.34 -0.65 -6.41
C LEU A 38 -5.89 0.74 -6.21
N GLU A 39 -5.93 1.17 -4.95
CA GLU A 39 -6.29 2.53 -4.57
C GLU A 39 -5.35 2.99 -3.46
N ALA A 40 -4.94 4.24 -3.51
CA ALA A 40 -4.10 4.82 -2.46
C ALA A 40 -4.51 6.27 -2.23
N GLY A 41 -4.31 6.75 -1.02
CA GLY A 41 -4.66 8.13 -0.70
C GLY A 41 -3.99 8.62 0.58
N GLN A 42 -3.89 9.94 0.68
CA GLN A 42 -3.37 10.62 1.86
C GLN A 42 -4.51 10.93 2.82
N ASP A 43 -4.21 10.84 4.12
CA ASP A 43 -5.13 11.31 5.15
C ASP A 43 -5.29 12.82 5.06
N PHE A 44 -6.53 13.31 5.26
CA PHE A 44 -6.78 14.75 5.31
C PHE A 44 -7.20 15.24 6.72
N MET A 45 -7.59 14.32 7.61
CA MET A 45 -8.08 14.72 8.95
C MET A 45 -6.97 15.10 9.91
N GLN A 46 -5.83 14.42 9.85
CA GLN A 46 -4.67 14.66 10.73
C GLN A 46 -5.07 14.64 12.22
N SER A 47 -5.92 13.67 12.60
CA SER A 47 -6.36 13.47 13.99
C SER A 47 -5.31 12.62 14.74
N GLU A 48 -5.50 12.51 16.07
CA GLU A 48 -4.65 11.64 16.90
C GLU A 48 -4.67 10.18 16.44
N ARG A 49 -5.79 9.75 15.84
CA ARG A 49 -5.96 8.38 15.36
C ARG A 49 -5.49 8.18 13.93
N SER A 50 -5.19 9.26 13.22
CA SER A 50 -4.90 9.18 11.79
C SER A 50 -3.53 8.61 11.52
N TYR A 51 -3.47 7.67 10.55
CA TYR A 51 -2.25 7.37 9.84
C TYR A 51 -2.17 8.31 8.64
N ASP A 52 -1.03 8.37 7.98
CA ASP A 52 -0.80 9.40 6.95
C ASP A 52 -1.22 8.95 5.56
N LEU A 53 -1.23 7.64 5.30
CA LEU A 53 -1.32 7.11 3.96
C LEU A 53 -2.01 5.74 4.01
N ALA A 54 -2.93 5.50 3.07
CA ALA A 54 -3.60 4.21 2.92
C ALA A 54 -3.29 3.60 1.56
N LEU A 55 -3.08 2.28 1.54
CA LEU A 55 -2.97 1.49 0.32
C LEU A 55 -3.96 0.35 0.40
N LEU A 56 -4.86 0.27 -0.59
CA LEU A 56 -5.85 -0.79 -0.71
C LEU A 56 -5.62 -1.51 -2.03
N THR A 57 -5.40 -2.82 -1.96
CA THR A 57 -5.24 -3.64 -3.16
C THR A 57 -6.18 -4.83 -3.11
N VAL A 58 -6.53 -5.35 -4.29
CA VAL A 58 -7.34 -6.55 -4.43
C VAL A 58 -6.61 -7.52 -5.33
N PHE A 59 -6.51 -8.77 -4.88
CA PHE A 59 -5.88 -9.86 -5.64
C PHE A 59 -6.92 -10.93 -5.96
N ASP A 60 -6.78 -11.58 -7.10
CA ASP A 60 -7.73 -12.62 -7.52
C ASP A 60 -7.54 -13.92 -6.74
N SER A 61 -6.41 -14.11 -6.07
CA SER A 61 -6.12 -15.32 -5.30
C SER A 61 -5.07 -15.07 -4.22
N ARG A 62 -5.00 -15.97 -3.25
CA ARG A 62 -3.93 -15.92 -2.24
C ARG A 62 -2.56 -16.12 -2.87
N ALA A 63 -2.46 -16.98 -3.88
CA ALA A 63 -1.20 -17.21 -4.58
C ALA A 63 -0.68 -15.92 -5.23
N ALA A 64 -1.57 -15.13 -5.86
CA ALA A 64 -1.22 -13.85 -6.44
C ALA A 64 -0.77 -12.86 -5.35
N PHE A 65 -1.46 -12.81 -4.21
CA PHE A 65 -1.08 -11.96 -3.09
C PHE A 65 0.30 -12.34 -2.54
N GLU A 66 0.57 -13.65 -2.39
CA GLU A 66 1.87 -14.12 -1.91
C GLU A 66 2.99 -13.77 -2.90
N ALA A 67 2.76 -13.96 -4.21
CA ALA A 67 3.72 -13.62 -5.24
C ALA A 67 4.03 -12.11 -5.29
N TYR A 68 3.04 -11.27 -4.97
CA TYR A 68 3.20 -9.83 -4.90
C TYR A 68 4.30 -9.41 -3.92
N GLN A 69 4.46 -10.14 -2.81
CA GLN A 69 5.41 -9.77 -1.75
C GLN A 69 6.84 -9.62 -2.24
N THR A 70 7.23 -10.39 -3.25
CA THR A 70 8.58 -10.37 -3.82
C THR A 70 8.60 -9.96 -5.28
N HIS A 71 7.51 -9.43 -5.81
CA HIS A 71 7.41 -9.04 -7.21
C HIS A 71 8.38 -7.88 -7.53
N PRO A 72 9.10 -7.94 -8.68
CA PRO A 72 10.06 -6.90 -9.04
C PRO A 72 9.49 -5.49 -9.12
N VAL A 73 8.22 -5.35 -9.47
CA VAL A 73 7.54 -4.04 -9.52
C VAL A 73 7.23 -3.53 -8.12
N HIS A 74 6.93 -4.45 -7.17
CA HIS A 74 6.62 -4.09 -5.79
C HIS A 74 7.89 -3.77 -4.97
N MET A 75 8.99 -4.48 -5.21
CA MET A 75 10.18 -4.39 -4.35
C MET A 75 10.73 -2.97 -4.17
N PRO A 76 10.88 -2.14 -5.23
CA PRO A 76 11.38 -0.77 -5.03
C PRO A 76 10.44 0.10 -4.21
N VAL A 77 9.13 -0.06 -4.42
CA VAL A 77 8.10 0.68 -3.66
C VAL A 77 8.13 0.26 -2.21
N LYS A 78 8.18 -1.04 -1.96
CA LYS A 78 8.28 -1.61 -0.61
C LYS A 78 9.53 -1.11 0.11
N LYS A 79 10.67 -1.09 -0.56
CA LYS A 79 11.93 -0.60 0.00
C LYS A 79 11.80 0.85 0.44
N ARG A 80 11.23 1.72 -0.41
CA ARG A 80 11.07 3.13 -0.04
C ARG A 80 10.14 3.30 1.15
N MET A 81 9.06 2.52 1.20
CA MET A 81 8.14 2.59 2.35
C MET A 81 8.84 2.18 3.64
N HIS A 82 9.70 1.18 3.62
CA HIS A 82 10.50 0.80 4.80
C HIS A 82 11.41 1.92 5.28
N GLU A 83 11.94 2.71 4.35
CA GLU A 83 12.83 3.83 4.70
C GLU A 83 12.09 5.01 5.33
N VAL A 84 10.88 5.30 4.86
CA VAL A 84 10.17 6.54 5.23
C VAL A 84 9.12 6.37 6.32
N ARG A 85 8.64 5.14 6.56
CA ARG A 85 7.58 4.92 7.54
C ARG A 85 8.12 4.85 8.97
N SER A 86 7.36 5.39 9.91
CA SER A 86 7.61 5.19 11.34
C SER A 86 6.78 4.01 11.89
N ALA A 87 5.66 3.70 11.25
CA ALA A 87 4.80 2.59 11.64
C ALA A 87 3.93 2.16 10.47
N SER A 88 3.45 0.91 10.50
CA SER A 88 2.43 0.43 9.57
C SER A 88 1.56 -0.62 10.24
N VAL A 89 0.32 -0.73 9.79
CA VAL A 89 -0.61 -1.77 10.20
C VAL A 89 -1.26 -2.33 8.96
N ALA A 90 -1.65 -3.61 9.02
CA ALA A 90 -2.23 -4.28 7.86
C ALA A 90 -3.40 -5.16 8.29
N CYS A 91 -4.31 -5.36 7.33
CA CYS A 91 -5.40 -6.32 7.47
C CYS A 91 -5.65 -6.95 6.11
N ASP A 92 -5.63 -8.28 6.07
CA ASP A 92 -5.80 -9.04 4.83
C ASP A 92 -6.94 -10.02 5.00
N TYR A 93 -7.91 -9.98 4.11
CA TYR A 93 -9.08 -10.83 4.24
C TYR A 93 -9.65 -11.25 2.89
N VAL A 94 -10.41 -12.37 2.93
CA VAL A 94 -11.16 -12.83 1.77
C VAL A 94 -12.42 -11.96 1.66
N ILE A 95 -12.61 -11.36 0.49
CA ILE A 95 -13.80 -10.52 0.26
C ILE A 95 -15.04 -11.41 0.25
N PRO A 96 -16.05 -11.11 1.08
CA PRO A 96 -17.28 -11.90 1.06
C PRO A 96 -17.99 -11.84 -0.30
N GLU A 97 -18.56 -12.96 -0.70
CA GLU A 97 -19.35 -13.04 -1.94
C GLU A 97 -20.80 -12.65 -1.70
#